data_28a8a80251aef091a8a7a0873d2e6227
#
_entry.id   28a8a80251aef091a8a7a0873d2e6227
#
_cell.length_a   1.000
_cell.length_b   1.000
_cell.length_c   1.000
_cell.angle_alpha   90.00
_cell.angle_beta   90.00
_cell.angle_gamma   90.00
#
_symmetry.space_group_name_H-M   'P 1'
#
loop_
_entity.id
_entity.type
_entity.pdbx_description
1 polymer ?
#
loop_
_entity_poly.entity_id
_entity_poly.type
_entity_poly.pdbx_seq_one_letter_code
_entity_poly.pdbx_strand_id
1 'polypeptide(L)'
;MEQGDTLFIYGDYLYYDGMTQIAQLRENVKMINRNTTLLTDSLNYDRLYDLGYYFEGGTLMDEENVLTSDWGEYSPATKQSVFNHDVKLVNPKFVLTSDTLRYNTENKIAVILGPSNIVSDNNHIYSERGFYNTMTEQAELLDLSLIHISEPTRPEPI
;
A
#
# COMPACT_ATOMS: atom_id res chain seq x y z
N MET A 1 5.18 19.02 -16.45
CA MET A 1 5.36 18.10 -16.01
C MET A 1 6.36 18.15 -15.20
N GLU A 2 6.40 17.69 -14.49
CA GLU A 2 7.18 17.69 -13.68
C GLU A 2 8.10 16.97 -14.10
N GLN A 3 9.02 17.24 -14.28
CA GLN A 3 9.89 16.60 -14.73
C GLN A 3 10.30 15.55 -13.94
N GLY A 4 10.70 14.57 -14.31
CA GLY A 4 11.24 13.55 -13.62
C GLY A 4 10.29 12.51 -13.17
N ASP A 5 9.06 12.74 -13.29
CA ASP A 5 8.12 11.79 -12.83
C ASP A 5 7.53 11.10 -13.99
N THR A 6 8.26 10.23 -14.61
CA THR A 6 7.77 9.51 -15.75
C THR A 6 7.00 8.29 -15.31
N LEU A 7 5.90 8.04 -15.95
CA LEU A 7 5.06 6.90 -15.65
C LEU A 7 5.09 5.95 -16.84
N PHE A 8 5.45 4.69 -16.58
CA PHE A 8 5.45 3.67 -17.63
C PHE A 8 4.41 2.62 -17.27
N ILE A 9 3.60 2.20 -18.24
CA ILE A 9 2.61 1.18 -18.00
C ILE A 9 2.71 0.15 -19.11
N TYR A 10 2.81 -1.13 -18.74
CA TYR A 10 2.91 -2.23 -19.67
C TYR A 10 1.83 -3.25 -19.37
N GLY A 11 1.39 -3.98 -20.36
CA GLY A 11 0.43 -5.05 -20.19
C GLY A 11 0.31 -5.83 -21.46
N ASP A 12 -0.20 -7.05 -21.39
CA ASP A 12 -0.35 -7.86 -22.59
C ASP A 12 -1.50 -7.35 -23.46
N TYR A 13 -2.54 -6.85 -22.84
CA TYR A 13 -3.69 -6.36 -23.57
C TYR A 13 -4.04 -4.95 -23.09
N LEU A 14 -4.35 -4.08 -24.01
CA LEU A 14 -4.69 -2.70 -23.69
C LEU A 14 -5.92 -2.27 -24.48
N TYR A 15 -6.89 -1.73 -23.80
CA TYR A 15 -8.05 -1.12 -24.43
C TYR A 15 -8.21 0.28 -23.86
N TYR A 16 -8.24 1.29 -24.72
CA TYR A 16 -8.38 2.67 -24.26
C TYR A 16 -9.68 3.26 -24.75
N ASP A 17 -10.48 3.84 -23.86
CA ASP A 17 -11.71 4.48 -24.20
C ASP A 17 -11.48 5.98 -24.16
N GLY A 18 -11.50 6.62 -25.30
CA GLY A 18 -11.22 8.05 -25.37
C GLY A 18 -12.28 8.91 -24.72
N MET A 19 -13.52 8.42 -24.60
CA MET A 19 -14.54 9.22 -23.98
C MET A 19 -14.41 9.26 -22.48
N THR A 20 -14.10 8.14 -21.86
CA THR A 20 -13.93 8.12 -20.42
C THR A 20 -12.49 8.39 -20.03
N GLN A 21 -11.57 8.29 -20.97
CA GLN A 21 -10.13 8.45 -20.74
C GLN A 21 -9.60 7.36 -19.80
N ILE A 22 -10.17 6.18 -19.84
CA ILE A 22 -9.74 5.08 -19.03
C ILE A 22 -9.06 4.04 -19.91
N ALA A 23 -7.86 3.64 -19.52
CA ALA A 23 -7.14 2.57 -20.19
C ALA A 23 -7.32 1.33 -19.36
N GLN A 24 -7.73 0.23 -20.00
CA GLN A 24 -7.89 -1.03 -19.31
C GLN A 24 -6.76 -1.93 -19.76
N LEU A 25 -5.94 -2.36 -18.82
CA LEU A 25 -4.83 -3.25 -19.13
C LEU A 25 -5.07 -4.60 -18.45
N ARG A 26 -4.75 -5.66 -19.15
CA ARG A 26 -5.01 -7.01 -18.65
C ARG A 26 -3.81 -7.89 -18.89
N GLU A 27 -3.51 -8.70 -17.89
CA GLU A 27 -2.50 -9.74 -17.92
C GLU A 27 -1.08 -9.19 -17.95
N ASN A 28 -0.33 -9.55 -16.99
CA ASN A 28 1.07 -9.16 -16.83
C ASN A 28 1.22 -7.64 -16.85
N VAL A 29 0.40 -6.96 -16.08
CA VAL A 29 0.40 -5.51 -16.07
C VAL A 29 1.44 -5.00 -15.09
N LYS A 30 2.21 -4.02 -15.51
CA LYS A 30 3.23 -3.42 -14.68
C LYS A 30 3.18 -1.91 -14.85
N MET A 31 3.04 -1.19 -13.76
CA MET A 31 3.05 0.26 -13.78
C MET A 31 4.22 0.73 -12.96
N ILE A 32 5.09 1.53 -13.54
CA ILE A 32 6.31 1.97 -12.90
C ILE A 32 6.34 3.48 -12.81
N ASN A 33 6.52 3.98 -11.59
CA ASN A 33 6.65 5.40 -11.36
C ASN A 33 7.82 5.60 -10.39
N ARG A 34 8.96 6.01 -10.92
CA ARG A 34 10.17 6.18 -10.13
C ARG A 34 10.56 4.85 -9.48
N ASN A 35 10.60 4.78 -8.16
CA ASN A 35 10.99 3.56 -7.47
C ASN A 35 9.80 2.69 -7.09
N THR A 36 8.63 3.05 -7.55
CA THR A 36 7.41 2.33 -7.21
C THR A 36 6.96 1.50 -8.38
N THR A 37 6.66 0.25 -8.15
CA THR A 37 6.18 -0.67 -9.20
C THR A 37 4.90 -1.33 -8.74
N LEU A 38 3.89 -1.30 -9.58
CA LEU A 38 2.62 -1.95 -9.30
C LEU A 38 2.46 -3.11 -10.27
N LEU A 39 2.21 -4.30 -9.75
CA LEU A 39 2.03 -5.50 -10.56
C LEU A 39 0.63 -6.05 -10.34
N THR A 40 -0.05 -6.36 -11.42
CA THR A 40 -1.38 -6.93 -11.32
C THR A 40 -1.74 -7.57 -12.66
N ASP A 41 -2.86 -8.27 -12.72
CA ASP A 41 -3.37 -8.78 -13.97
C ASP A 41 -4.54 -7.97 -14.46
N SER A 42 -5.02 -7.00 -13.68
CA SER A 42 -6.16 -6.19 -14.11
C SER A 42 -5.95 -4.78 -13.59
N LEU A 43 -5.60 -3.87 -14.46
CA LEU A 43 -5.39 -2.48 -14.09
C LEU A 43 -6.23 -1.58 -14.96
N ASN A 44 -6.96 -0.67 -14.34
CA ASN A 44 -7.59 0.39 -15.07
C ASN A 44 -6.86 1.69 -14.70
N TYR A 45 -6.44 2.44 -15.70
CA TYR A 45 -5.77 3.70 -15.44
C TYR A 45 -6.63 4.82 -15.94
N ASP A 46 -7.05 5.70 -15.04
CA ASP A 46 -7.92 6.82 -15.35
C ASP A 46 -7.04 8.02 -15.59
N ARG A 47 -6.94 8.45 -16.86
CA ARG A 47 -6.09 9.58 -17.20
C ARG A 47 -6.67 10.90 -16.74
N LEU A 48 -7.98 10.95 -16.54
CA LEU A 48 -8.60 12.18 -16.10
C LEU A 48 -8.21 12.49 -14.67
N TYR A 49 -8.13 11.47 -13.81
CA TYR A 49 -7.78 11.67 -12.41
C TYR A 49 -6.37 11.21 -12.06
N ASP A 50 -5.63 10.68 -13.04
CA ASP A 50 -4.28 10.24 -12.83
C ASP A 50 -4.26 9.16 -11.76
N LEU A 51 -5.07 8.14 -11.92
CA LEU A 51 -5.26 7.15 -10.91
C LEU A 51 -5.31 5.76 -11.52
N GLY A 52 -4.43 4.88 -11.04
CA GLY A 52 -4.46 3.49 -11.47
C GLY A 52 -5.06 2.64 -10.38
N TYR A 53 -5.93 1.70 -10.72
CA TYR A 53 -6.48 0.82 -9.71
C TYR A 53 -6.66 -0.59 -10.24
N TYR A 54 -6.51 -1.57 -9.34
CA TYR A 54 -6.71 -2.97 -9.67
C TYR A 54 -7.80 -3.53 -8.75
N PHE A 55 -8.42 -4.61 -9.18
CA PHE A 55 -9.55 -5.15 -8.42
C PHE A 55 -9.55 -6.67 -8.34
N GLU A 56 -8.52 -7.32 -8.81
CA GLU A 56 -8.41 -8.76 -8.70
C GLU A 56 -7.07 -9.16 -8.14
N GLY A 57 -6.59 -8.38 -7.18
CA GLY A 57 -5.32 -8.67 -6.56
C GLY A 57 -4.19 -7.92 -7.22
N GLY A 58 -3.25 -7.46 -6.43
CA GLY A 58 -2.10 -6.75 -6.95
C GLY A 58 -1.03 -6.59 -5.90
N THR A 59 0.13 -6.13 -6.36
CA THR A 59 1.30 -5.95 -5.52
C THR A 59 1.92 -4.61 -5.84
N LEU A 60 2.13 -3.81 -4.81
CA LEU A 60 2.86 -2.55 -4.96
C LEU A 60 4.19 -2.71 -4.29
N MET A 61 5.27 -2.49 -5.03
CA MET A 61 6.62 -2.59 -4.47
C MET A 61 7.20 -1.18 -4.43
N ASP A 62 7.65 -0.76 -3.26
CA ASP A 62 8.22 0.55 -3.08
C ASP A 62 9.47 0.39 -2.25
N GLU A 63 10.60 0.26 -2.92
CA GLU A 63 11.87 0.00 -2.28
C GLU A 63 11.78 -1.31 -1.50
N GLU A 64 11.91 -1.28 -0.20
CA GLU A 64 11.86 -2.49 0.57
C GLU A 64 10.47 -2.87 1.02
N ASN A 65 9.49 -2.04 0.73
CA ASN A 65 8.13 -2.28 1.17
C ASN A 65 7.34 -2.97 0.07
N VAL A 66 6.65 -4.05 0.42
CA VAL A 66 5.83 -4.78 -0.53
C VAL A 66 4.43 -4.83 0.03
N LEU A 67 3.47 -4.26 -0.71
CA LEU A 67 2.08 -4.25 -0.29
C LEU A 67 1.27 -5.10 -1.23
N THR A 68 0.47 -6.00 -0.68
CA THR A 68 -0.43 -6.81 -1.48
C THR A 68 -1.84 -6.63 -0.93
N SER A 69 -2.83 -6.76 -1.80
CA SER A 69 -4.22 -6.65 -1.39
C SER A 69 -5.11 -7.12 -2.53
N ASP A 70 -6.39 -7.30 -2.25
CA ASP A 70 -7.34 -7.68 -3.29
C ASP A 70 -7.67 -6.49 -4.17
N TRP A 71 -7.77 -5.32 -3.59
CA TRP A 71 -8.09 -4.10 -4.33
C TRP A 71 -7.11 -3.01 -3.94
N GLY A 72 -6.68 -2.24 -4.90
CA GLY A 72 -5.76 -1.15 -4.60
C GLY A 72 -5.78 -0.09 -5.66
N GLU A 73 -5.35 1.11 -5.27
CA GLU A 73 -5.22 2.20 -6.23
C GLU A 73 -3.98 3.01 -5.89
N TYR A 74 -3.41 3.63 -6.89
CA TYR A 74 -2.21 4.44 -6.72
C TYR A 74 -2.28 5.64 -7.63
N SER A 75 -1.99 6.81 -7.08
CA SER A 75 -1.94 8.05 -7.84
C SER A 75 -0.49 8.50 -7.98
N PRO A 76 0.07 8.46 -9.19
CA PRO A 76 1.44 8.94 -9.36
C PRO A 76 1.59 10.43 -9.05
N ALA A 77 0.53 11.20 -9.22
CA ALA A 77 0.61 12.63 -8.98
C ALA A 77 0.74 12.95 -7.49
N THR A 78 -0.01 12.26 -6.64
CA THR A 78 0.01 12.56 -5.22
C THR A 78 0.87 11.59 -4.44
N LYS A 79 1.32 10.49 -5.05
CA LYS A 79 2.08 9.44 -4.40
C LYS A 79 1.27 8.71 -3.33
N GLN A 80 -0.05 8.86 -3.36
CA GLN A 80 -0.91 8.20 -2.39
C GLN A 80 -1.43 6.91 -2.95
N SER A 81 -1.54 5.90 -2.10
CA SER A 81 -2.14 4.65 -2.49
C SER A 81 -3.13 4.22 -1.40
N VAL A 82 -4.13 3.45 -1.80
CA VAL A 82 -5.14 2.96 -0.88
C VAL A 82 -5.33 1.49 -1.19
N PHE A 83 -5.38 0.66 -0.15
CA PHE A 83 -5.51 -0.78 -0.32
C PHE A 83 -6.67 -1.30 0.53
N ASN A 84 -7.44 -2.21 -0.04
CA ASN A 84 -8.59 -2.78 0.66
C ASN A 84 -8.61 -4.27 0.53
N HIS A 85 -9.01 -4.93 1.58
CA HIS A 85 -9.24 -6.36 1.64
C HIS A 85 -7.94 -7.17 1.60
N ASP A 86 -7.67 -7.82 2.67
CA ASP A 86 -6.51 -8.68 2.79
C ASP A 86 -5.22 -7.90 2.51
N VAL A 87 -5.07 -6.76 3.14
CA VAL A 87 -3.92 -5.92 2.91
C VAL A 87 -2.75 -6.41 3.75
N LYS A 88 -1.58 -6.52 3.12
CA LYS A 88 -0.39 -6.95 3.83
C LYS A 88 0.78 -6.10 3.36
N LEU A 89 1.45 -5.47 4.30
CA LEU A 89 2.64 -4.67 4.02
C LEU A 89 3.82 -5.39 4.66
N VAL A 90 4.76 -5.82 3.85
CA VAL A 90 5.91 -6.58 4.31
C VAL A 90 7.18 -5.76 4.10
N ASN A 91 7.96 -5.67 5.13
CA ASN A 91 9.24 -4.99 5.09
C ASN A 91 10.20 -5.94 5.82
N PRO A 92 11.50 -5.88 5.58
CA PRO A 92 12.40 -6.83 6.26
C PRO A 92 12.28 -6.83 7.76
N LYS A 93 11.79 -5.77 8.37
CA LYS A 93 11.73 -5.68 9.81
C LYS A 93 10.36 -5.87 10.41
N PHE A 94 9.30 -5.85 9.63
CA PHE A 94 7.97 -5.97 10.17
C PHE A 94 6.99 -6.47 9.13
N VAL A 95 5.84 -6.93 9.59
CA VAL A 95 4.72 -7.29 8.73
C VAL A 95 3.48 -6.61 9.30
N LEU A 96 2.79 -5.85 8.47
CA LEU A 96 1.56 -5.18 8.87
C LEU A 96 0.42 -5.77 8.06
N THR A 97 -0.62 -6.26 8.73
CA THR A 97 -1.79 -6.78 8.04
C THR A 97 -2.98 -5.91 8.42
N SER A 98 -3.88 -5.70 7.49
CA SER A 98 -5.00 -4.79 7.70
C SER A 98 -6.11 -5.07 6.72
N ASP A 99 -7.25 -4.46 6.96
CA ASP A 99 -8.35 -4.50 6.05
C ASP A 99 -8.30 -3.32 5.12
N THR A 100 -7.89 -2.16 5.59
CA THR A 100 -7.83 -0.95 4.80
C THR A 100 -6.63 -0.15 5.22
N LEU A 101 -5.80 0.20 4.27
CA LEU A 101 -4.56 0.88 4.55
C LEU A 101 -4.31 1.93 3.49
N ARG A 102 -3.83 3.10 3.90
CA ARG A 102 -3.41 4.11 2.95
C ARG A 102 -1.90 4.26 3.09
N TYR A 103 -1.20 4.34 2.01
CA TYR A 103 0.26 4.40 2.06
C TYR A 103 0.76 5.48 1.11
N ASN A 104 1.70 6.28 1.57
CA ASN A 104 2.28 7.33 0.74
C ASN A 104 3.69 6.90 0.36
N THR A 105 3.97 6.78 -0.94
CA THR A 105 5.27 6.29 -1.38
C THR A 105 6.36 7.34 -1.25
N GLU A 106 6.00 8.58 -0.99
CA GLU A 106 7.00 9.60 -0.84
C GLU A 106 7.48 9.71 0.60
N ASN A 107 6.60 9.83 1.56
CA ASN A 107 7.02 9.92 2.96
C ASN A 107 7.05 8.58 3.66
N LYS A 108 6.63 7.50 3.00
CA LYS A 108 6.71 6.15 3.53
C LYS A 108 5.86 5.93 4.77
N ILE A 109 4.78 6.67 4.91
CA ILE A 109 3.92 6.54 6.06
C ILE A 109 2.67 5.77 5.68
N ALA A 110 2.34 4.75 6.48
CA ALA A 110 1.13 3.98 6.32
C ALA A 110 0.10 4.52 7.31
N VAL A 111 -1.10 4.81 6.80
CA VAL A 111 -2.20 5.29 7.65
C VAL A 111 -3.13 4.11 7.85
N ILE A 112 -3.35 3.75 9.11
CA ILE A 112 -4.16 2.62 9.48
C ILE A 112 -5.60 3.06 9.57
N LEU A 113 -6.47 2.46 8.76
CA LEU A 113 -7.85 2.86 8.70
C LEU A 113 -8.81 1.77 9.13
N GLY A 114 -8.33 0.63 9.52
CA GLY A 114 -9.16 -0.48 9.97
C GLY A 114 -8.37 -1.39 10.86
N PRO A 115 -8.94 -2.48 11.33
CA PRO A 115 -8.25 -3.37 12.25
C PRO A 115 -6.94 -3.84 11.65
N SER A 116 -5.86 -3.64 12.35
CA SER A 116 -4.53 -3.89 11.83
C SER A 116 -3.62 -4.50 12.87
N ASN A 117 -2.69 -5.33 12.43
CA ASN A 117 -1.70 -5.92 13.28
C ASN A 117 -0.33 -5.62 12.71
N ILE A 118 0.59 -5.19 13.55
CA ILE A 118 1.96 -4.94 13.13
C ILE A 118 2.85 -5.83 13.97
N VAL A 119 3.58 -6.72 13.31
CA VAL A 119 4.43 -7.67 13.99
C VAL A 119 5.88 -7.42 13.61
N SER A 120 6.72 -7.17 14.57
CA SER A 120 8.14 -7.08 14.33
C SER A 120 8.80 -7.95 15.36
N ASP A 121 10.11 -7.99 15.41
CA ASP A 121 10.81 -8.96 16.23
C ASP A 121 10.15 -9.38 17.51
N ASN A 122 9.99 -8.53 18.42
CA ASN A 122 9.42 -8.88 19.70
C ASN A 122 8.14 -8.14 20.03
N ASN A 123 7.62 -7.42 19.09
CA ASN A 123 6.47 -6.56 19.35
C ASN A 123 5.30 -6.92 18.48
N HIS A 124 4.13 -6.79 19.05
CA HIS A 124 2.91 -7.02 18.30
C HIS A 124 1.96 -5.88 18.69
N ILE A 125 1.62 -5.05 17.73
CA ILE A 125 0.75 -3.92 17.97
C ILE A 125 -0.56 -4.14 17.22
N TYR A 126 -1.66 -3.95 17.90
CA TYR A 126 -2.97 -4.02 17.26
C TYR A 126 -3.61 -2.64 17.39
N SER A 127 -4.14 -2.12 16.30
CA SER A 127 -4.80 -0.83 16.33
C SER A 127 -5.80 -0.75 15.21
N GLU A 128 -6.80 0.09 15.37
CA GLU A 128 -7.78 0.30 14.33
C GLU A 128 -7.58 1.64 13.66
N ARG A 129 -6.76 2.51 14.21
CA ARG A 129 -6.46 3.79 13.59
C ARG A 129 -5.11 4.26 14.03
N GLY A 130 -4.39 4.88 13.15
CA GLY A 130 -3.09 5.42 13.50
C GLY A 130 -2.21 5.56 12.29
N PHE A 131 -0.95 5.87 12.55
CA PHE A 131 0.04 6.04 11.52
C PHE A 131 1.23 5.13 11.83
N TYR A 132 1.85 4.57 10.82
CA TYR A 132 3.06 3.80 11.02
C TYR A 132 4.10 4.29 10.02
N ASN A 133 5.26 4.73 10.51
CA ASN A 133 6.32 5.21 9.65
C ASN A 133 7.20 4.02 9.31
N THR A 134 7.19 3.59 8.04
CA THR A 134 7.90 2.39 7.66
C THR A 134 9.41 2.58 7.65
N MET A 135 9.89 3.82 7.62
CA MET A 135 11.33 4.04 7.64
C MET A 135 11.87 4.02 9.04
N THR A 136 11.17 4.63 9.99
CA THR A 136 11.65 4.70 11.36
C THR A 136 11.04 3.62 12.23
N GLU A 137 10.01 2.93 11.73
CA GLU A 137 9.30 1.90 12.48
C GLU A 137 8.62 2.46 13.71
N GLN A 138 8.20 3.71 13.65
CA GLN A 138 7.50 4.33 14.76
C GLN A 138 6.02 4.39 14.48
N ALA A 139 5.21 4.08 15.47
CA ALA A 139 3.77 4.08 15.33
C ALA A 139 3.17 5.14 16.21
N GLU A 140 2.13 5.79 15.70
CA GLU A 140 1.38 6.73 16.49
C GLU A 140 -0.05 6.25 16.46
N LEU A 141 -0.58 5.72 17.55
CA LEU A 141 -1.88 5.13 17.57
C LEU A 141 -2.89 6.10 18.10
N LEU A 142 -3.99 6.24 17.37
CA LEU A 142 -4.99 7.23 17.75
C LEU A 142 -6.05 6.68 18.67
N ASP A 143 -6.28 5.38 18.63
CA ASP A 143 -7.30 4.82 19.48
C ASP A 143 -6.72 3.97 20.60
N LEU A 144 -5.46 3.74 20.62
CA LEU A 144 -4.83 3.03 21.70
C LEU A 144 -5.54 1.75 22.06
N SER A 145 -6.05 1.09 21.09
CA SER A 145 -6.87 -0.05 21.35
C SER A 145 -6.16 -1.12 22.10
N LEU A 146 -5.04 -1.58 21.63
CA LEU A 146 -4.45 -2.70 22.26
C LEU A 146 -3.01 -2.83 21.84
N ILE A 147 -2.10 -2.85 22.77
CA ILE A 147 -0.71 -3.00 22.49
C ILE A 147 -0.17 -4.18 23.27
N HIS A 148 0.38 -5.15 22.57
CA HIS A 148 0.94 -6.32 23.21
C HIS A 148 2.41 -6.36 22.94
N ILE A 149 3.17 -6.51 24.01
CA ILE A 149 4.58 -6.68 23.87
C ILE A 149 4.80 -8.15 24.03
N SER A 150 5.23 -8.82 23.04
CA SER A 150 5.38 -10.17 23.11
C SER A 150 6.56 -10.64 23.82
N GLU A 151 7.32 -9.80 24.51
CA GLU A 151 8.38 -10.21 25.19
C GLU A 151 8.07 -11.09 26.27
N PRO A 152 8.57 -12.18 26.34
CA PRO A 152 8.18 -13.08 27.34
C PRO A 152 8.44 -12.63 28.69
N THR A 153 9.37 -11.84 28.85
CA THR A 153 9.67 -11.44 30.14
C THR A 153 8.78 -10.43 30.69
N ARG A 154 7.87 -9.88 30.00
CA ARG A 154 7.19 -8.86 30.52
C ARG A 154 6.13 -9.31 31.31
N PRO A 155 6.15 -9.26 32.44
CA PRO A 155 5.11 -9.64 33.21
C PRO A 155 4.16 -8.59 33.05
N GLU A 156 3.10 -8.74 32.93
CA GLU A 156 2.23 -7.84 32.82
C GLU A 156 2.08 -7.11 33.91
N PRO A 157 2.21 -6.11 33.90
CA PRO A 157 2.12 -5.35 35.00
C PRO A 157 0.81 -5.44 35.45
N ILE A 158 0.26 -5.76 35.11
CA ILE A 158 -0.83 -5.85 35.55
C ILE A 158 -1.26 -5.17 36.00
#